data_c1b09f38960f31223c62fd49993465de
#
_entry.id   c1b09f38960f31223c62fd49993465de
#
_cell.length_a   1.000
_cell.length_b   1.000
_cell.length_c   1.000
_cell.angle_alpha   90.00
_cell.angle_beta   90.00
_cell.angle_gamma   90.00
#
_symmetry.space_group_name_H-M   'P 1'
#
loop_
_entity.id
_entity.type
_entity.pdbx_description
1 polymer ?
#
loop_
_entity_poly.entity_id
_entity_poly.type
_entity_poly.pdbx_seq_one_letter_code
_entity_poly.pdbx_strand_id
1 'polypeptide(L)'
;VNPVLGALRALASLVTPPRDVDPPTFAGLPYRAPHVGPGRAPLGDVYLPETDGPAPSVVWVHGGGFTVGSRTMKPMRLLATACRRAGWASLTFDYRLVPRGGGARAAVEDTVAAWAWWQAQTERFNLDPDRTVLAGLSAGGCAALLAAPALDPAPTGMVSVFALYDFDSLTGATASLFARAAAGASPDARRAASPLHTALCAAPTLVLHGEADTLTPVDAATRYVARRAAAGLDTTTHLYPGAPHAFFNTPDRAPAPEATRDLLAWLAARGA
;
A
#
# COMPACT_ATOMS: atom_id res chain seq x y z
N VAL A 1 10.76 9.62 26.60
CA VAL A 1 9.77 10.27 25.71
C VAL A 1 8.40 9.73 26.11
N ASN A 2 7.44 10.61 26.43
CA ASN A 2 6.11 10.22 26.89
C ASN A 2 5.36 9.50 25.76
N PRO A 3 5.00 8.20 25.89
CA PRO A 3 4.38 7.42 24.81
C PRO A 3 3.03 7.99 24.35
N VAL A 4 2.28 8.65 25.27
CA VAL A 4 1.01 9.31 24.94
C VAL A 4 1.23 10.52 24.02
N LEU A 5 2.29 11.30 24.27
CA LEU A 5 2.65 12.44 23.41
C LEU A 5 3.13 11.98 22.02
N GLY A 6 3.80 10.83 21.95
CA GLY A 6 4.18 10.18 20.68
C GLY A 6 2.96 9.74 19.86
N ALA A 7 2.00 9.08 20.51
CA ALA A 7 0.75 8.64 19.87
C ALA A 7 -0.12 9.83 19.40
N LEU A 8 -0.24 10.89 20.22
CA LEU A 8 -0.98 12.11 19.85
C LEU A 8 -0.32 12.84 18.67
N ARG A 9 1.02 12.90 18.62
CA ARG A 9 1.75 13.48 17.48
C ARG A 9 1.59 12.65 16.21
N ALA A 10 1.60 11.32 16.31
CA ALA A 10 1.35 10.42 15.19
C ALA A 10 -0.07 10.61 14.64
N LEU A 11 -1.09 10.67 15.51
CA LEU A 11 -2.48 10.97 15.14
C LEU A 11 -2.62 12.36 14.52
N ALA A 12 -2.02 13.39 15.12
CA ALA A 12 -2.03 14.74 14.56
C ALA A 12 -1.34 14.81 13.19
N SER A 13 -0.27 14.01 12.98
CA SER A 13 0.42 13.96 11.69
C SER A 13 -0.43 13.33 10.58
N LEU A 14 -1.36 12.42 10.90
CA LEU A 14 -2.28 11.82 9.93
C LEU A 14 -3.31 12.82 9.40
N VAL A 15 -3.77 13.73 10.26
CA VAL A 15 -4.81 14.72 9.89
C VAL A 15 -4.25 16.06 9.41
N THR A 16 -2.97 16.34 9.62
CA THR A 16 -2.33 17.55 9.10
C THR A 16 -2.21 17.43 7.58
N PRO A 17 -2.75 18.39 6.81
CA PRO A 17 -2.61 18.36 5.36
C PRO A 17 -1.14 18.30 4.95
N PRO A 18 -0.77 17.49 3.95
CA PRO A 18 0.59 17.50 3.42
C PRO A 18 0.86 18.87 2.78
N ARG A 19 2.10 19.35 2.92
CA ARG A 19 2.60 20.48 2.17
C ARG A 19 3.20 19.99 0.86
N ASP A 20 3.19 20.84 -0.15
CA ASP A 20 3.81 20.56 -1.45
C ASP A 20 3.33 19.25 -2.10
N VAL A 21 2.01 19.08 -2.18
CA VAL A 21 1.37 17.99 -2.91
C VAL A 21 0.49 18.53 -4.03
N ASP A 22 0.54 17.86 -5.16
CA ASP A 22 -0.32 18.17 -6.29
C ASP A 22 -1.75 17.69 -6.00
N PRO A 23 -2.79 18.40 -6.49
CA PRO A 23 -4.13 17.87 -6.51
C PRO A 23 -4.22 16.68 -7.48
N PRO A 24 -5.14 15.73 -7.26
CA PRO A 24 -5.41 14.72 -8.26
C PRO A 24 -5.93 15.37 -9.56
N THR A 25 -5.58 14.79 -10.70
CA THR A 25 -6.11 15.18 -12.01
C THR A 25 -7.62 14.93 -12.07
N PHE A 26 -8.05 13.79 -11.49
CA PHE A 26 -9.46 13.44 -11.31
C PHE A 26 -9.67 12.95 -9.88
N ALA A 27 -10.60 13.54 -9.16
CA ALA A 27 -10.93 13.19 -7.78
C ALA A 27 -12.27 12.45 -7.69
N GLY A 28 -12.30 11.41 -6.87
CA GLY A 28 -13.54 10.74 -6.49
C GLY A 28 -14.23 9.97 -7.62
N LEU A 29 -13.47 9.36 -8.52
CA LEU A 29 -14.03 8.51 -9.56
C LEU A 29 -14.49 7.17 -8.98
N PRO A 30 -15.73 6.71 -9.25
CA PRO A 30 -16.16 5.38 -8.82
C PRO A 30 -15.44 4.31 -9.64
N TYR A 31 -14.77 3.38 -8.96
CA TYR A 31 -14.09 2.25 -9.61
C TYR A 31 -14.93 0.95 -9.63
N ARG A 32 -16.07 0.94 -8.94
CA ARG A 32 -17.09 -0.12 -9.00
C ARG A 32 -18.44 0.40 -8.50
N ALA A 33 -19.50 -0.39 -8.67
CA ALA A 33 -20.81 -0.09 -8.11
C ALA A 33 -20.75 -0.01 -6.57
N PRO A 34 -21.51 0.90 -5.93
CA PRO A 34 -21.64 0.97 -4.48
C PRO A 34 -22.09 -0.37 -3.90
N HIS A 35 -21.53 -0.75 -2.72
CA HIS A 35 -22.08 -1.86 -1.96
C HIS A 35 -23.46 -1.49 -1.40
N VAL A 36 -24.34 -2.47 -1.37
CA VAL A 36 -25.59 -2.37 -0.59
C VAL A 36 -25.18 -2.48 0.90
N GLY A 37 -25.26 -1.38 1.64
CA GLY A 37 -24.91 -1.32 3.07
C GLY A 37 -24.15 -0.05 3.47
N PRO A 38 -23.86 0.14 4.77
CA PRO A 38 -23.15 1.32 5.30
C PRO A 38 -21.66 1.26 4.89
N GLY A 39 -21.29 1.92 3.82
CA GLY A 39 -19.91 2.02 3.36
C GLY A 39 -19.63 3.34 2.66
N ARG A 40 -18.36 3.74 2.58
CA ARG A 40 -17.97 4.78 1.62
C ARG A 40 -18.18 4.24 0.22
N ALA A 41 -18.58 5.13 -0.71
CA ALA A 41 -18.53 4.80 -2.12
C ALA A 41 -17.10 4.34 -2.49
N PRO A 42 -16.97 3.35 -3.38
CA PRO A 42 -15.66 2.81 -3.81
C PRO A 42 -15.01 3.79 -4.80
N LEU A 43 -14.40 4.85 -4.26
CA LEU A 43 -13.85 5.97 -5.01
C LEU A 43 -12.34 5.87 -5.16
N GLY A 44 -11.83 6.33 -6.32
CA GLY A 44 -10.42 6.54 -6.59
C GLY A 44 -10.09 7.97 -6.96
N ASP A 45 -8.86 8.40 -6.67
CA ASP A 45 -8.26 9.65 -7.15
C ASP A 45 -7.13 9.31 -8.11
N VAL A 46 -7.13 9.97 -9.27
CA VAL A 46 -6.18 9.74 -10.37
C VAL A 46 -5.23 10.91 -10.48
N TYR A 47 -3.93 10.62 -10.56
CA TYR A 47 -2.85 11.59 -10.78
C TYR A 47 -2.16 11.24 -12.08
N LEU A 48 -2.25 12.12 -13.08
CA LEU A 48 -1.62 11.92 -14.40
C LEU A 48 -0.39 12.81 -14.56
N PRO A 49 0.75 12.28 -14.98
CA PRO A 49 1.91 13.08 -15.34
C PRO A 49 1.68 13.82 -16.67
N GLU A 50 2.52 14.81 -16.94
CA GLU A 50 2.64 15.44 -18.24
C GLU A 50 3.72 14.69 -19.03
N THR A 51 3.32 13.82 -19.95
CA THR A 51 4.21 13.01 -20.79
C THR A 51 3.72 13.00 -22.23
N ASP A 52 4.65 12.87 -23.19
CA ASP A 52 4.34 12.84 -24.62
C ASP A 52 3.79 11.47 -25.09
N GLY A 53 3.88 10.44 -24.26
CA GLY A 53 3.45 9.07 -24.58
C GLY A 53 2.68 8.41 -23.44
N PRO A 54 2.30 7.13 -23.61
CA PRO A 54 1.63 6.37 -22.58
C PRO A 54 2.44 6.29 -21.27
N ALA A 55 1.85 6.71 -20.15
CA ALA A 55 2.52 6.77 -18.87
C ALA A 55 2.55 5.40 -18.17
N PRO A 56 3.69 4.98 -17.60
CA PRO A 56 3.70 3.89 -16.63
C PRO A 56 2.87 4.27 -15.40
N SER A 57 2.39 3.29 -14.63
CA SER A 57 1.47 3.62 -13.56
C SER A 57 1.67 2.82 -12.27
N VAL A 58 1.19 3.39 -11.16
CA VAL A 58 1.19 2.75 -9.84
C VAL A 58 -0.21 2.79 -9.24
N VAL A 59 -0.72 1.63 -8.84
CA VAL A 59 -1.97 1.51 -8.06
C VAL A 59 -1.59 1.41 -6.59
N TRP A 60 -2.02 2.39 -5.78
CA TRP A 60 -1.66 2.54 -4.38
C TRP A 60 -2.76 2.09 -3.43
N VAL A 61 -2.46 1.14 -2.54
CA VAL A 61 -3.36 0.66 -1.48
C VAL A 61 -2.95 1.32 -0.15
N HIS A 62 -3.86 2.11 0.45
CA HIS A 62 -3.55 2.87 1.66
C HIS A 62 -3.41 2.01 2.90
N GLY A 63 -2.64 2.51 3.90
CA GLY A 63 -2.53 1.92 5.23
C GLY A 63 -3.72 2.26 6.13
N GLY A 64 -3.55 2.00 7.44
CA GLY A 64 -4.54 2.34 8.47
C GLY A 64 -5.16 1.14 9.17
N GLY A 65 -4.46 0.00 9.17
CA GLY A 65 -4.85 -1.19 9.93
C GLY A 65 -6.21 -1.75 9.53
N PHE A 66 -6.68 -1.58 8.32
CA PHE A 66 -8.02 -1.95 7.86
C PHE A 66 -9.17 -1.28 8.64
N THR A 67 -8.87 -0.42 9.60
CA THR A 67 -9.87 0.23 10.48
C THR A 67 -10.09 1.69 10.14
N VAL A 68 -9.04 2.37 9.70
CA VAL A 68 -9.05 3.79 9.29
C VAL A 68 -8.31 3.95 7.98
N GLY A 69 -8.35 5.15 7.43
CA GLY A 69 -7.62 5.48 6.22
C GLY A 69 -8.52 5.87 5.06
N SER A 70 -7.89 6.38 4.03
CA SER A 70 -8.53 6.76 2.79
C SER A 70 -7.49 7.00 1.68
N ARG A 71 -7.95 7.06 0.44
CA ARG A 71 -7.18 7.49 -0.73
C ARG A 71 -6.53 8.88 -0.58
N THR A 72 -7.10 9.73 0.29
CA THR A 72 -6.63 11.11 0.51
C THR A 72 -5.68 11.25 1.70
N MET A 73 -5.27 10.15 2.36
CA MET A 73 -4.27 10.20 3.44
C MET A 73 -2.98 10.88 2.98
N LYS A 74 -2.30 11.56 3.91
CA LYS A 74 -1.04 12.26 3.64
C LYS A 74 -0.04 11.42 2.84
N PRO A 75 0.35 10.20 3.24
CA PRO A 75 1.32 9.41 2.47
C PRO A 75 0.83 9.05 1.07
N MET A 76 -0.48 8.83 0.88
CA MET A 76 -1.04 8.55 -0.46
C MET A 76 -0.82 9.74 -1.40
N ARG A 77 -1.19 10.95 -0.95
CA ARG A 77 -1.04 12.16 -1.75
C ARG A 77 0.42 12.50 -2.03
N LEU A 78 1.31 12.31 -1.05
CA LEU A 78 2.75 12.52 -1.20
C LEU A 78 3.36 11.58 -2.23
N LEU A 79 3.09 10.29 -2.11
CA LEU A 79 3.65 9.27 -3.01
C LEU A 79 3.07 9.40 -4.42
N ALA A 80 1.76 9.65 -4.56
CA ALA A 80 1.15 9.91 -5.87
C ALA A 80 1.72 11.17 -6.53
N THR A 81 1.95 12.25 -5.76
CA THR A 81 2.63 13.47 -6.26
C THR A 81 4.07 13.18 -6.69
N ALA A 82 4.83 12.42 -5.88
CA ALA A 82 6.20 12.06 -6.22
C ALA A 82 6.27 11.23 -7.51
N CYS A 83 5.39 10.24 -7.66
CA CYS A 83 5.27 9.44 -8.87
C CYS A 83 4.89 10.30 -10.07
N ARG A 84 3.88 11.18 -9.95
CA ARG A 84 3.46 12.09 -11.02
C ARG A 84 4.61 12.95 -11.53
N ARG A 85 5.37 13.55 -10.60
CA ARG A 85 6.53 14.40 -10.94
C ARG A 85 7.68 13.62 -11.57
N ALA A 86 7.71 12.29 -11.35
CA ALA A 86 8.66 11.36 -11.97
C ALA A 86 8.14 10.71 -13.27
N GLY A 87 7.02 11.19 -13.82
CA GLY A 87 6.47 10.68 -15.09
C GLY A 87 5.58 9.43 -14.94
N TRP A 88 5.15 9.08 -13.71
CA TRP A 88 4.29 7.93 -13.43
C TRP A 88 2.86 8.37 -13.08
N ALA A 89 1.88 7.79 -13.74
CA ALA A 89 0.49 7.93 -13.32
C ALA A 89 0.24 7.20 -11.99
N SER A 90 -0.76 7.63 -11.22
CA SER A 90 -1.11 6.95 -9.98
C SER A 90 -2.62 6.89 -9.79
N LEU A 91 -3.10 5.75 -9.29
CA LEU A 91 -4.41 5.58 -8.69
C LEU A 91 -4.25 5.41 -7.18
N THR A 92 -4.93 6.22 -6.38
CA THR A 92 -5.17 5.95 -4.96
C THR A 92 -6.66 5.68 -4.75
N PHE A 93 -7.06 4.70 -3.96
CA PHE A 93 -8.46 4.33 -3.83
C PHE A 93 -8.87 3.99 -2.40
N ASP A 94 -10.17 4.13 -2.10
CA ASP A 94 -10.77 3.72 -0.83
C ASP A 94 -11.19 2.26 -0.90
N TYR A 95 -10.88 1.46 0.11
CA TYR A 95 -11.38 0.10 0.28
C TYR A 95 -12.26 -0.03 1.54
N ARG A 96 -13.02 -1.10 1.66
CA ARG A 96 -13.91 -1.37 2.80
C ARG A 96 -13.12 -1.57 4.10
N LEU A 97 -13.45 -0.77 5.10
CA LEU A 97 -12.83 -0.81 6.43
C LEU A 97 -13.67 -1.63 7.42
N VAL A 98 -13.02 -2.21 8.44
CA VAL A 98 -13.66 -3.02 9.50
C VAL A 98 -14.92 -2.36 10.10
N PRO A 99 -14.93 -1.06 10.47
CA PRO A 99 -16.12 -0.43 11.05
C PRO A 99 -17.33 -0.36 10.10
N ARG A 100 -17.12 -0.74 8.83
CA ARG A 100 -18.13 -0.70 7.77
C ARG A 100 -18.31 -2.06 7.08
N GLY A 101 -18.06 -3.13 7.83
CA GLY A 101 -18.21 -4.51 7.33
C GLY A 101 -17.07 -5.00 6.44
N GLY A 102 -15.91 -4.31 6.46
CA GLY A 102 -14.71 -4.71 5.75
C GLY A 102 -13.71 -5.47 6.61
N GLY A 103 -12.46 -5.52 6.15
CA GLY A 103 -11.32 -6.18 6.76
C GLY A 103 -10.31 -6.58 5.71
N ALA A 104 -9.35 -7.44 6.04
CA ALA A 104 -8.28 -7.84 5.13
C ALA A 104 -8.84 -8.47 3.83
N ARG A 105 -9.77 -9.42 3.94
CA ARG A 105 -10.41 -10.04 2.78
C ARG A 105 -11.12 -9.02 1.88
N ALA A 106 -11.93 -8.13 2.48
CA ALA A 106 -12.65 -7.11 1.72
C ALA A 106 -11.69 -6.12 1.05
N ALA A 107 -10.57 -5.77 1.71
CA ALA A 107 -9.54 -4.91 1.11
C ALA A 107 -8.87 -5.60 -0.10
N VAL A 108 -8.64 -6.92 -0.05
CA VAL A 108 -8.15 -7.71 -1.20
C VAL A 108 -9.14 -7.68 -2.35
N GLU A 109 -10.43 -7.96 -2.09
CA GLU A 109 -11.49 -7.92 -3.11
C GLU A 109 -11.61 -6.53 -3.75
N ASP A 110 -11.49 -5.47 -2.95
CA ASP A 110 -11.55 -4.08 -3.42
C ASP A 110 -10.28 -3.71 -4.20
N THR A 111 -9.12 -4.25 -3.84
CA THR A 111 -7.87 -4.08 -4.59
C THR A 111 -7.97 -4.73 -5.98
N VAL A 112 -8.52 -5.95 -6.05
CA VAL A 112 -8.76 -6.63 -7.35
C VAL A 112 -9.71 -5.80 -8.22
N ALA A 113 -10.79 -5.29 -7.65
CA ALA A 113 -11.76 -4.46 -8.40
C ALA A 113 -11.13 -3.13 -8.87
N ALA A 114 -10.35 -2.46 -8.03
CA ALA A 114 -9.65 -1.22 -8.39
C ALA A 114 -8.59 -1.45 -9.47
N TRP A 115 -7.86 -2.58 -9.39
CA TRP A 115 -6.91 -2.99 -10.43
C TRP A 115 -7.60 -3.21 -11.76
N ALA A 116 -8.65 -4.03 -11.82
CA ALA A 116 -9.39 -4.31 -13.06
C ALA A 116 -9.97 -3.02 -13.67
N TRP A 117 -10.53 -2.13 -12.82
CA TRP A 117 -11.00 -0.83 -13.27
C TRP A 117 -9.87 0.02 -13.84
N TRP A 118 -8.69 0.05 -13.20
CA TRP A 118 -7.54 0.81 -13.66
C TRP A 118 -7.05 0.34 -15.02
N GLN A 119 -6.92 -0.97 -15.21
CA GLN A 119 -6.54 -1.56 -16.51
C GLN A 119 -7.53 -1.21 -17.63
N ALA A 120 -8.82 -1.13 -17.30
CA ALA A 120 -9.84 -0.72 -18.26
C ALA A 120 -9.82 0.78 -18.60
N GLN A 121 -8.99 1.61 -17.93
CA GLN A 121 -8.86 3.04 -18.20
C GLN A 121 -7.63 3.40 -19.05
N THR A 122 -6.88 2.44 -19.57
CA THR A 122 -5.62 2.67 -20.30
C THR A 122 -5.74 3.69 -21.42
N GLU A 123 -6.73 3.54 -22.29
CA GLU A 123 -6.98 4.52 -23.37
C GLU A 123 -7.40 5.89 -22.82
N ARG A 124 -8.31 5.90 -21.85
CA ARG A 124 -8.85 7.14 -21.28
C ARG A 124 -7.79 8.02 -20.65
N PHE A 125 -6.82 7.42 -19.97
CA PHE A 125 -5.79 8.12 -19.21
C PHE A 125 -4.40 8.07 -19.88
N ASN A 126 -4.31 7.57 -21.12
CA ASN A 126 -3.07 7.38 -21.85
C ASN A 126 -2.02 6.64 -21.00
N LEU A 127 -2.38 5.45 -20.51
CA LEU A 127 -1.51 4.62 -19.70
C LEU A 127 -0.83 3.54 -20.54
N ASP A 128 0.34 3.13 -20.09
CA ASP A 128 1.03 1.96 -20.62
C ASP A 128 0.52 0.70 -19.89
N PRO A 129 -0.23 -0.19 -20.57
CA PRO A 129 -0.79 -1.39 -19.94
C PRO A 129 0.29 -2.38 -19.47
N ASP A 130 1.47 -2.35 -20.10
CA ASP A 130 2.58 -3.27 -19.82
C ASP A 130 3.50 -2.75 -18.72
N ARG A 131 3.21 -1.57 -18.13
CA ARG A 131 4.00 -0.94 -17.08
C ARG A 131 3.14 -0.47 -15.92
N THR A 132 2.43 -1.41 -15.27
CA THR A 132 1.62 -1.10 -14.09
C THR A 132 2.14 -1.84 -12.86
N VAL A 133 2.46 -1.08 -11.82
CA VAL A 133 2.96 -1.55 -10.52
C VAL A 133 1.83 -1.51 -9.49
N LEU A 134 1.72 -2.54 -8.64
CA LEU A 134 0.85 -2.52 -7.47
C LEU A 134 1.67 -2.19 -6.22
N ALA A 135 1.24 -1.21 -5.46
CA ALA A 135 1.94 -0.70 -4.29
C ALA A 135 1.01 -0.60 -3.07
N GLY A 136 1.55 -0.81 -1.88
CA GLY A 136 0.74 -0.65 -0.67
C GLY A 136 1.56 -0.38 0.58
N LEU A 137 0.93 0.32 1.54
CA LEU A 137 1.52 0.71 2.81
C LEU A 137 0.86 -0.04 3.97
N SER A 138 1.63 -0.62 4.89
CA SER A 138 1.11 -1.23 6.12
C SER A 138 0.02 -2.27 5.80
N ALA A 139 -1.19 -2.13 6.33
CA ALA A 139 -2.35 -2.96 5.98
C ALA A 139 -2.66 -2.98 4.47
N GLY A 140 -2.46 -1.85 3.77
CA GLY A 140 -2.58 -1.80 2.31
C GLY A 140 -1.50 -2.62 1.59
N GLY A 141 -0.28 -2.67 2.15
CA GLY A 141 0.77 -3.55 1.66
C GLY A 141 0.40 -5.03 1.80
N CYS A 142 -0.21 -5.41 2.94
CA CYS A 142 -0.78 -6.73 3.14
C CYS A 142 -1.85 -7.05 2.06
N ALA A 143 -2.83 -6.16 1.86
CA ALA A 143 -3.88 -6.35 0.86
C ALA A 143 -3.32 -6.46 -0.57
N ALA A 144 -2.35 -5.61 -0.93
CA ALA A 144 -1.68 -5.63 -2.23
C ALA A 144 -0.96 -6.96 -2.48
N LEU A 145 -0.17 -7.44 -1.50
CA LEU A 145 0.56 -8.70 -1.61
C LEU A 145 -0.37 -9.92 -1.70
N LEU A 146 -1.52 -9.89 -1.00
CA LEU A 146 -2.53 -10.95 -1.06
C LEU A 146 -3.32 -10.92 -2.38
N ALA A 147 -3.59 -9.75 -2.93
CA ALA A 147 -4.34 -9.61 -4.18
C ALA A 147 -3.50 -9.99 -5.41
N ALA A 148 -2.20 -9.66 -5.40
CA ALA A 148 -1.33 -9.72 -6.56
C ALA A 148 -1.33 -11.06 -7.31
N PRO A 149 -1.35 -12.26 -6.67
CA PRO A 149 -1.36 -13.53 -7.38
C PRO A 149 -2.63 -13.79 -8.22
N ALA A 150 -3.72 -13.05 -7.96
CA ALA A 150 -5.01 -13.22 -8.63
C ALA A 150 -5.32 -12.10 -9.64
N LEU A 151 -4.39 -11.17 -9.86
CA LEU A 151 -4.60 -10.05 -10.79
C LEU A 151 -4.35 -10.46 -12.23
N ASP A 152 -5.22 -9.97 -13.11
CA ASP A 152 -5.12 -10.14 -14.56
C ASP A 152 -5.39 -8.78 -15.25
N PRO A 153 -4.44 -8.22 -16.03
CA PRO A 153 -3.06 -8.70 -16.17
C PRO A 153 -2.28 -8.64 -14.85
N ALA A 154 -1.28 -9.50 -14.71
CA ALA A 154 -0.41 -9.47 -13.55
C ALA A 154 0.35 -8.14 -13.43
N PRO A 155 0.64 -7.64 -12.22
CA PRO A 155 1.45 -6.44 -12.05
C PRO A 155 2.87 -6.66 -12.58
N THR A 156 3.45 -5.66 -13.21
CA THR A 156 4.84 -5.70 -13.69
C THR A 156 5.87 -5.44 -12.58
N GLY A 157 5.38 -5.04 -11.41
CA GLY A 157 6.18 -4.86 -10.21
C GLY A 157 5.29 -4.69 -8.97
N MET A 158 5.89 -4.94 -7.82
CA MET A 158 5.24 -4.79 -6.52
C MET A 158 6.04 -3.85 -5.62
N VAL A 159 5.37 -2.97 -4.87
CA VAL A 159 6.01 -2.17 -3.83
C VAL A 159 5.33 -2.40 -2.49
N SER A 160 6.09 -2.89 -1.54
CA SER A 160 5.64 -3.20 -0.18
C SER A 160 6.33 -2.28 0.82
N VAL A 161 5.57 -1.35 1.40
CA VAL A 161 6.08 -0.34 2.32
C VAL A 161 5.62 -0.65 3.73
N PHE A 162 6.56 -0.95 4.64
CA PHE A 162 6.31 -1.38 6.04
C PHE A 162 5.02 -2.22 6.17
N ALA A 163 4.85 -3.20 5.29
CA ALA A 163 3.62 -3.98 5.21
C ALA A 163 3.43 -4.90 6.42
N LEU A 164 2.18 -5.27 6.68
CA LEU A 164 1.83 -6.34 7.57
C LEU A 164 1.97 -7.68 6.81
N TYR A 165 3.03 -8.43 7.09
CA TYR A 165 3.31 -9.70 6.43
C TYR A 165 2.71 -10.91 7.14
N ASP A 166 2.48 -10.79 8.45
CA ASP A 166 2.02 -11.90 9.30
C ASP A 166 1.18 -11.37 10.47
N PHE A 167 -0.08 -11.75 10.55
CA PHE A 167 -0.96 -11.38 11.65
C PHE A 167 -0.54 -12.00 12.99
N ASP A 168 0.14 -13.14 12.98
CA ASP A 168 0.61 -13.80 14.20
C ASP A 168 1.92 -13.19 14.73
N SER A 169 2.58 -12.31 13.96
CA SER A 169 3.70 -11.50 14.45
C SER A 169 3.28 -10.31 15.32
N LEU A 170 1.99 -9.96 15.33
CA LEU A 170 1.44 -8.89 16.13
C LEU A 170 1.28 -9.35 17.58
N THR A 171 1.87 -8.62 18.54
CA THR A 171 1.92 -9.01 19.95
C THR A 171 1.10 -8.10 20.86
N GLY A 172 0.56 -8.67 21.95
CA GLY A 172 -0.22 -7.95 22.95
C GLY A 172 -1.73 -8.01 22.72
N ALA A 173 -2.49 -7.69 23.76
CA ALA A 173 -3.96 -7.83 23.76
C ALA A 173 -4.66 -6.97 22.71
N THR A 174 -4.22 -5.72 22.53
CA THR A 174 -4.76 -4.80 21.52
C THR A 174 -4.49 -5.32 20.10
N ALA A 175 -3.28 -5.84 19.86
CA ALA A 175 -2.92 -6.42 18.58
C ALA A 175 -3.73 -7.69 18.27
N SER A 176 -3.97 -8.54 19.27
CA SER A 176 -4.82 -9.72 19.13
C SER A 176 -6.27 -9.36 18.79
N LEU A 177 -6.82 -8.33 19.46
CA LEU A 177 -8.17 -7.82 19.13
C LEU A 177 -8.24 -7.27 17.72
N PHE A 178 -7.25 -6.50 17.31
CA PHE A 178 -7.12 -5.98 15.96
C PHE A 178 -7.05 -7.13 14.93
N ALA A 179 -6.18 -8.12 15.14
CA ALA A 179 -6.04 -9.27 14.24
C ALA A 179 -7.35 -10.04 14.06
N ARG A 180 -8.10 -10.23 15.17
CA ARG A 180 -9.44 -10.87 15.12
C ARG A 180 -10.43 -10.05 14.31
N ALA A 181 -10.46 -8.75 14.47
CA ALA A 181 -11.38 -7.87 13.76
C ALA A 181 -11.03 -7.75 12.27
N ALA A 182 -9.76 -7.70 11.93
CA ALA A 182 -9.29 -7.47 10.57
C ALA A 182 -9.21 -8.76 9.73
N ALA A 183 -8.77 -9.88 10.32
CA ALA A 183 -8.48 -11.12 9.60
C ALA A 183 -9.35 -12.32 10.06
N GLY A 184 -10.00 -12.22 11.21
CA GLY A 184 -10.83 -13.29 11.76
C GLY A 184 -10.27 -13.91 13.04
N ALA A 185 -11.13 -14.66 13.73
CA ALA A 185 -10.83 -15.15 15.09
C ALA A 185 -9.94 -16.40 15.09
N SER A 186 -10.03 -17.25 14.05
CA SER A 186 -9.26 -18.51 14.00
C SER A 186 -7.81 -18.29 13.55
N PRO A 187 -6.87 -19.12 14.00
CA PRO A 187 -5.50 -19.12 13.49
C PRO A 187 -5.45 -19.29 11.97
N ASP A 188 -6.28 -20.18 11.40
CA ASP A 188 -6.31 -20.41 9.95
C ASP A 188 -6.75 -19.17 9.16
N ALA A 189 -7.75 -18.43 9.67
CA ALA A 189 -8.18 -17.18 9.05
C ALA A 189 -7.06 -16.14 9.06
N ARG A 190 -6.33 -15.97 10.18
CA ARG A 190 -5.18 -15.07 10.25
C ARG A 190 -4.05 -15.50 9.34
N ARG A 191 -3.75 -16.80 9.30
CA ARG A 191 -2.75 -17.36 8.39
C ARG A 191 -3.12 -17.14 6.92
N ALA A 192 -4.37 -17.34 6.54
CA ALA A 192 -4.86 -17.07 5.19
C ALA A 192 -4.85 -15.57 4.82
N ALA A 193 -4.90 -14.69 5.81
CA ALA A 193 -4.79 -13.24 5.63
C ALA A 193 -3.34 -12.72 5.72
N SER A 194 -2.35 -13.59 5.89
CA SER A 194 -0.94 -13.23 6.07
C SER A 194 -0.13 -13.52 4.80
N PRO A 195 0.44 -12.50 4.12
CA PRO A 195 1.26 -12.69 2.93
C PRO A 195 2.43 -13.67 3.10
N LEU A 196 2.95 -13.76 4.32
CA LEU A 196 4.02 -14.72 4.65
C LEU A 196 3.62 -16.18 4.41
N HIS A 197 2.33 -16.50 4.41
CA HIS A 197 1.82 -17.87 4.35
C HIS A 197 1.00 -18.20 3.09
N THR A 198 0.80 -17.24 2.21
CA THR A 198 -0.03 -17.36 1.00
C THR A 198 0.80 -17.45 -0.28
N ALA A 199 0.17 -17.56 -1.43
CA ALA A 199 0.85 -17.56 -2.73
C ALA A 199 1.69 -16.29 -2.92
N LEU A 200 2.87 -16.42 -3.52
CA LEU A 200 3.74 -15.29 -3.87
C LEU A 200 3.43 -14.82 -5.30
N CYS A 201 3.39 -13.51 -5.49
CA CYS A 201 3.40 -12.93 -6.83
C CYS A 201 4.81 -13.07 -7.42
N ALA A 202 4.89 -13.46 -8.69
CA ALA A 202 6.15 -13.60 -9.40
C ALA A 202 6.82 -12.27 -9.77
N ALA A 203 6.05 -11.17 -9.81
CA ALA A 203 6.56 -9.86 -10.17
C ALA A 203 7.74 -9.41 -9.28
N PRO A 204 8.74 -8.73 -9.85
CA PRO A 204 9.80 -8.08 -9.07
C PRO A 204 9.21 -7.24 -7.93
N THR A 205 9.76 -7.35 -6.73
CA THR A 205 9.18 -6.70 -5.56
C THR A 205 10.20 -5.81 -4.85
N LEU A 206 9.81 -4.55 -4.60
CA LEU A 206 10.54 -3.64 -3.71
C LEU A 206 9.94 -3.72 -2.30
N VAL A 207 10.77 -3.95 -1.31
CA VAL A 207 10.43 -3.93 0.12
C VAL A 207 11.13 -2.75 0.79
N LEU A 208 10.36 -1.83 1.36
CA LEU A 208 10.84 -0.69 2.14
C LEU A 208 10.35 -0.85 3.58
N HIS A 209 11.24 -1.00 4.57
CA HIS A 209 10.83 -1.27 5.94
C HIS A 209 11.73 -0.59 6.97
N GLY A 210 11.15 -0.11 8.07
CA GLY A 210 11.90 0.47 9.19
C GLY A 210 12.36 -0.60 10.17
N GLU A 211 13.65 -0.58 10.56
CA GLU A 211 14.18 -1.58 11.52
C GLU A 211 13.64 -1.41 12.95
N ALA A 212 13.21 -0.18 13.32
CA ALA A 212 12.57 0.09 14.62
C ALA A 212 11.05 0.03 14.56
N ASP A 213 10.48 -0.64 13.56
CA ASP A 213 9.04 -0.83 13.42
C ASP A 213 8.53 -1.81 14.48
N THR A 214 7.80 -1.30 15.47
CA THR A 214 7.20 -2.09 16.54
C THR A 214 5.75 -2.48 16.28
N LEU A 215 5.13 -1.93 15.21
CA LEU A 215 3.76 -2.22 14.85
C LEU A 215 3.67 -3.40 13.87
N THR A 216 4.51 -3.38 12.84
CA THR A 216 4.71 -4.51 11.91
C THR A 216 6.18 -4.90 11.96
N PRO A 217 6.58 -5.83 12.85
CA PRO A 217 8.00 -6.10 13.12
C PRO A 217 8.79 -6.49 11.87
N VAL A 218 9.98 -5.92 11.72
CA VAL A 218 10.88 -6.14 10.58
C VAL A 218 11.24 -7.62 10.37
N ASP A 219 11.20 -8.44 11.42
CA ASP A 219 11.40 -9.88 11.31
C ASP A 219 10.42 -10.55 10.34
N ALA A 220 9.14 -10.16 10.35
CA ALA A 220 8.16 -10.68 9.42
C ALA A 220 8.47 -10.28 7.96
N ALA A 221 8.97 -9.05 7.74
CA ALA A 221 9.45 -8.60 6.43
C ALA A 221 10.65 -9.42 5.97
N THR A 222 11.62 -9.63 6.85
CA THR A 222 12.83 -10.43 6.56
C THR A 222 12.49 -11.88 6.20
N ARG A 223 11.57 -12.50 6.95
CA ARG A 223 11.07 -13.87 6.63
C ARG A 223 10.35 -13.91 5.29
N TYR A 224 9.56 -12.88 4.95
CA TYR A 224 8.89 -12.77 3.66
C TYR A 224 9.91 -12.66 2.50
N VAL A 225 10.93 -11.80 2.65
CA VAL A 225 12.02 -11.65 1.68
C VAL A 225 12.79 -12.96 1.50
N ALA A 226 13.14 -13.63 2.60
CA ALA A 226 13.81 -14.94 2.54
C ALA A 226 12.97 -16.00 1.81
N ARG A 227 11.66 -16.01 2.03
CA ARG A 227 10.74 -16.90 1.33
C ARG A 227 10.69 -16.61 -0.18
N ARG A 228 10.71 -15.32 -0.59
CA ARG A 228 10.78 -14.94 -2.01
C ARG A 228 12.11 -15.36 -2.64
N ALA A 229 13.21 -15.15 -1.94
CA ALA A 229 14.54 -15.57 -2.39
C ALA A 229 14.62 -17.10 -2.57
N ALA A 230 14.07 -17.87 -1.63
CA ALA A 230 13.99 -19.33 -1.73
C ALA A 230 13.13 -19.81 -2.92
N ALA A 231 12.18 -18.99 -3.38
CA ALA A 231 11.40 -19.24 -4.58
C ALA A 231 12.04 -18.70 -5.87
N GLY A 232 13.26 -18.15 -5.82
CA GLY A 232 13.96 -17.57 -6.96
C GLY A 232 13.33 -16.27 -7.50
N LEU A 233 12.57 -15.56 -6.67
CA LEU A 233 11.84 -14.35 -7.09
C LEU A 233 12.66 -13.09 -6.82
N ASP A 234 12.74 -12.19 -7.82
CA ASP A 234 13.44 -10.91 -7.72
C ASP A 234 12.86 -10.05 -6.59
N THR A 235 13.74 -9.61 -5.67
CA THR A 235 13.35 -8.80 -4.52
C THR A 235 14.46 -7.82 -4.15
N THR A 236 14.16 -6.53 -4.29
CA THR A 236 15.00 -5.43 -3.78
C THR A 236 14.52 -5.06 -2.39
N THR A 237 15.42 -4.95 -1.42
CA THR A 237 15.05 -4.65 -0.03
C THR A 237 15.87 -3.50 0.50
N HIS A 238 15.19 -2.48 1.05
CA HIS A 238 15.81 -1.40 1.81
C HIS A 238 15.25 -1.42 3.23
N LEU A 239 16.13 -1.67 4.20
CA LEU A 239 15.84 -1.57 5.62
C LEU A 239 16.43 -0.28 6.16
N TYR A 240 15.62 0.52 6.86
CA TYR A 240 16.03 1.85 7.34
C TYR A 240 16.33 1.79 8.83
N PRO A 241 17.61 1.94 9.24
CA PRO A 241 18.01 1.90 10.64
C PRO A 241 17.29 2.94 11.49
N GLY A 242 16.74 2.51 12.64
CA GLY A 242 16.06 3.38 13.59
C GLY A 242 14.71 3.94 13.11
N ALA A 243 14.26 3.62 11.91
CA ALA A 243 13.00 4.09 11.38
C ALA A 243 11.82 3.37 12.01
N PRO A 244 10.79 4.11 12.49
CA PRO A 244 9.57 3.53 13.04
C PRO A 244 8.58 3.16 11.94
N HIS A 245 7.46 2.53 12.34
CA HIS A 245 6.30 2.36 11.47
C HIS A 245 5.80 3.69 10.89
N ALA A 246 5.24 3.65 9.68
CA ALA A 246 4.57 4.79 9.03
C ALA A 246 5.44 6.06 8.88
N PHE A 247 6.74 5.89 8.64
CA PHE A 247 7.68 7.02 8.49
C PHE A 247 7.29 8.00 7.35
N PHE A 248 6.53 7.59 6.34
CA PHE A 248 5.98 8.50 5.32
C PHE A 248 4.93 9.49 5.85
N ASN A 249 4.45 9.34 7.10
CA ASN A 249 3.62 10.37 7.72
C ASN A 249 4.40 11.64 8.09
N THR A 250 5.74 11.55 8.14
CA THR A 250 6.66 12.66 8.41
C THR A 250 7.64 12.82 7.25
N PRO A 251 7.18 13.32 6.08
CA PRO A 251 7.93 13.30 4.82
C PRO A 251 9.24 14.10 4.86
N ASP A 252 9.33 15.09 5.75
CA ASP A 252 10.52 15.95 5.91
C ASP A 252 11.57 15.34 6.86
N ARG A 253 11.32 14.14 7.40
CA ARG A 253 12.24 13.47 8.35
C ARG A 253 12.72 12.15 7.76
N ALA A 254 13.99 11.83 8.06
CA ALA A 254 14.54 10.53 7.73
C ALA A 254 13.68 9.41 8.34
N PRO A 255 13.48 8.29 7.60
CA PRO A 255 14.06 8.01 6.29
C PRO A 255 13.15 8.40 5.10
N ALA A 256 12.02 9.10 5.29
CA ALA A 256 11.04 9.29 4.23
C ALA A 256 11.61 9.90 2.92
N PRO A 257 12.49 10.92 2.94
CA PRO A 257 13.11 11.42 1.70
C PRO A 257 14.00 10.39 1.01
N GLU A 258 14.72 9.59 1.78
CA GLU A 258 15.57 8.50 1.26
C GLU A 258 14.70 7.40 0.64
N ALA A 259 13.72 6.91 1.36
CA ALA A 259 12.78 5.90 0.89
C ALA A 259 12.00 6.34 -0.36
N THR A 260 11.71 7.64 -0.49
CA THR A 260 11.12 8.19 -1.72
C THR A 260 12.09 8.11 -2.89
N ARG A 261 13.38 8.43 -2.69
CA ARG A 261 14.40 8.29 -3.75
C ARG A 261 14.58 6.84 -4.17
N ASP A 262 14.65 5.90 -3.20
CA ASP A 262 14.79 4.47 -3.47
C ASP A 262 13.60 3.93 -4.26
N LEU A 263 12.38 4.32 -3.88
CA LEU A 263 11.16 4.02 -4.61
C LEU A 263 11.22 4.51 -6.06
N LEU A 264 11.54 5.81 -6.26
CA LEU A 264 11.55 6.40 -7.60
C LEU A 264 12.68 5.83 -8.47
N ALA A 265 13.84 5.53 -7.90
CA ALA A 265 14.94 4.86 -8.59
C ALA A 265 14.55 3.44 -9.04
N TRP A 266 13.85 2.70 -8.16
CA TRP A 266 13.36 1.36 -8.48
C TRP A 266 12.29 1.38 -9.57
N LEU A 267 11.37 2.36 -9.55
CA LEU A 267 10.37 2.57 -10.58
C LEU A 267 11.04 2.95 -11.91
N ALA A 268 11.99 3.89 -11.91
CA ALA A 268 12.69 4.33 -13.12
C ALA A 268 13.40 3.18 -13.85
N ALA A 269 14.00 2.23 -13.11
CA ALA A 269 14.61 1.04 -13.68
C ALA A 269 13.61 0.07 -14.38
N ARG A 270 12.30 0.31 -14.21
CA ARG A 270 11.19 -0.47 -14.81
C ARG A 270 10.34 0.37 -15.78
N GLY A 271 10.65 1.64 -15.89
CA GLY A 271 10.02 2.58 -16.82
C GLY A 271 10.83 2.82 -18.10
N ALA A 272 12.05 2.24 -18.16
CA ALA A 272 12.94 2.36 -19.30
C ALA A 272 12.65 1.32 -20.39
#